data_32adc852dfc61f59aaccf3d3e3962b7c
#
_entry.id   32adc852dfc61f59aaccf3d3e3962b7c
#
_cell.length_a   1.000
_cell.length_b   1.000
_cell.length_c   1.000
_cell.angle_alpha   90.00
_cell.angle_beta   90.00
_cell.angle_gamma   90.00
#
_symmetry.space_group_name_H-M   'P 1'
#
loop_
_entity.id
_entity.type
_entity.pdbx_description
1 polymer ?
#
loop_
_entity_poly.entity_id
_entity_poly.type
_entity_poly.pdbx_seq_one_letter_code
_entity_poly.pdbx_strand_id
1 'polypeptide(L)'
;KLKANPQPELLKHKVIASCFFEASTRTRLSFETSMHRLGASVVGFSDSANTSLGKKGETLADTISVISTYVDAIVMRHPQEGAARLATEFSGNVPVLNAGDGSNQHPTQTLLDLFTIQETQGRLDNLHVAMVGDLKYGRTVHSLTQALAKFDGNRFYFIAPDALAMPQYILDMLDEKGIAWSLHSSIEE
;
A
#
# COMPACT_ATOMS: atom_id res chain seq x y z
N LYS A 1 -4.83 -3.11 18.86
CA LYS A 1 -4.04 -3.78 19.94
C LYS A 1 -2.88 -2.90 20.40
N LEU A 2 -1.96 -2.45 19.52
CA LEU A 2 -0.78 -1.65 19.90
C LEU A 2 -1.12 -0.29 20.53
N LYS A 3 -2.25 0.34 20.16
CA LYS A 3 -2.70 1.59 20.78
C LYS A 3 -3.09 1.38 22.25
N ALA A 4 -3.77 0.27 22.55
CA ALA A 4 -4.20 -0.07 23.91
C ALA A 4 -3.09 -0.73 24.74
N ASN A 5 -2.12 -1.37 24.09
CA ASN A 5 -0.97 -2.01 24.73
C ASN A 5 0.30 -1.70 23.92
N PRO A 6 0.90 -0.53 24.12
CA PRO A 6 2.13 -0.12 23.42
C PRO A 6 3.28 -1.11 23.66
N GLN A 7 4.04 -1.41 22.60
CA GLN A 7 5.19 -2.31 22.66
C GLN A 7 6.44 -1.59 22.14
N PRO A 8 7.03 -0.66 22.93
CA PRO A 8 8.10 0.21 22.47
C PRO A 8 9.43 -0.53 22.24
N GLU A 9 9.52 -1.79 22.60
CA GLU A 9 10.72 -2.62 22.42
C GLU A 9 10.55 -3.75 21.38
N LEU A 10 9.40 -3.78 20.66
CA LEU A 10 9.10 -4.85 19.70
C LEU A 10 10.16 -4.97 18.60
N LEU A 11 10.70 -3.84 18.16
CA LEU A 11 11.73 -3.74 17.12
C LEU A 11 13.06 -3.21 17.68
N LYS A 12 13.28 -3.40 18.98
CA LYS A 12 14.55 -3.03 19.64
C LYS A 12 15.73 -3.70 18.92
N HIS A 13 16.77 -2.92 18.67
CA HIS A 13 17.98 -3.33 17.93
C HIS A 13 17.78 -3.58 16.44
N LYS A 14 16.59 -3.31 15.89
CA LYS A 14 16.34 -3.35 14.44
C LYS A 14 16.62 -2.00 13.81
N VAL A 15 17.25 -2.05 12.64
CA VAL A 15 17.47 -0.86 11.79
C VAL A 15 16.58 -1.02 10.57
N ILE A 16 15.76 -0.01 10.28
CA ILE A 16 14.85 -0.04 9.13
C ILE A 16 15.17 1.12 8.20
N ALA A 17 15.31 0.82 6.91
CA ALA A 17 15.50 1.84 5.90
C ALA A 17 14.16 2.48 5.50
N SER A 18 14.13 3.83 5.45
CA SER A 18 13.03 4.64 4.91
C SER A 18 13.49 5.27 3.60
N CYS A 19 13.21 4.57 2.46
CA CYS A 19 13.72 4.92 1.14
C CYS A 19 12.61 5.54 0.28
N PHE A 20 12.47 6.85 0.32
CA PHE A 20 11.45 7.57 -0.45
C PHE A 20 12.09 8.19 -1.70
N PHE A 21 11.91 7.54 -2.85
CA PHE A 21 12.37 7.98 -4.16
C PHE A 21 11.45 9.05 -4.79
N GLU A 22 10.26 9.24 -4.24
CA GLU A 22 9.36 10.34 -4.55
C GLU A 22 8.85 11.00 -3.27
N ALA A 23 8.51 12.29 -3.36
CA ALA A 23 8.04 13.06 -2.21
C ALA A 23 6.73 12.51 -1.63
N SER A 24 6.70 12.29 -0.32
CA SER A 24 5.51 11.86 0.40
C SER A 24 5.61 12.22 1.88
N THR A 25 4.89 13.23 2.32
CA THR A 25 4.94 13.68 3.71
C THR A 25 4.22 12.71 4.64
N ARG A 26 2.93 12.44 4.36
CA ARG A 26 2.07 11.63 5.25
C ARG A 26 2.54 10.19 5.35
N THR A 27 2.78 9.53 4.23
CA THR A 27 3.19 8.12 4.20
C THR A 27 4.54 7.94 4.90
N ARG A 28 5.52 8.79 4.58
CA ARG A 28 6.84 8.74 5.20
C ARG A 28 6.76 8.90 6.72
N LEU A 29 6.14 10.00 7.19
CA LEU A 29 6.02 10.27 8.62
C LEU A 29 5.25 9.17 9.35
N SER A 30 4.23 8.57 8.73
CA SER A 30 3.48 7.47 9.35
C SER A 30 4.32 6.22 9.56
N PHE A 31 5.14 5.84 8.56
CA PHE A 31 6.08 4.73 8.70
C PHE A 31 7.17 5.03 9.74
N GLU A 32 7.87 6.15 9.61
CA GLU A 32 8.97 6.52 10.51
C GLU A 32 8.48 6.62 11.97
N THR A 33 7.32 7.26 12.19
CA THR A 33 6.72 7.32 13.54
C THR A 33 6.38 5.94 14.07
N SER A 34 5.85 5.05 13.23
CA SER A 34 5.51 3.68 13.64
C SER A 34 6.76 2.89 14.03
N MET A 35 7.83 2.98 13.23
CA MET A 35 9.12 2.35 13.51
C MET A 35 9.70 2.82 14.86
N HIS A 36 9.74 4.14 15.09
CA HIS A 36 10.23 4.70 16.35
C HIS A 36 9.37 4.29 17.55
N ARG A 37 8.04 4.28 17.41
CA ARG A 37 7.14 3.84 18.50
C ARG A 37 7.27 2.36 18.84
N LEU A 38 7.79 1.56 17.92
CA LEU A 38 8.08 0.15 18.13
C LEU A 38 9.53 -0.11 18.55
N GLY A 39 10.35 0.92 18.67
CA GLY A 39 11.73 0.86 19.18
C GLY A 39 12.80 0.64 18.11
N ALA A 40 12.47 0.74 16.82
CA ALA A 40 13.45 0.63 15.75
C ALA A 40 14.28 1.91 15.57
N SER A 41 15.51 1.73 15.08
CA SER A 41 16.30 2.81 14.49
C SER A 41 15.92 2.99 13.02
N VAL A 42 15.88 4.26 12.57
CA VAL A 42 15.49 4.58 11.19
C VAL A 42 16.65 5.27 10.48
N VAL A 43 16.98 4.80 9.28
CA VAL A 43 17.94 5.41 8.36
C VAL A 43 17.26 5.58 6.99
N GLY A 44 17.71 6.51 6.17
CA GLY A 44 17.14 6.62 4.83
C GLY A 44 17.19 8.01 4.24
N PHE A 45 16.39 8.22 3.19
CA PHE A 45 16.32 9.47 2.43
C PHE A 45 14.89 9.74 1.95
N SER A 46 14.62 11.01 1.62
CA SER A 46 13.29 11.48 1.18
C SER A 46 13.25 12.02 -0.24
N ASP A 47 14.41 12.03 -0.91
CA ASP A 47 14.57 12.55 -2.25
C ASP A 47 15.71 11.81 -2.95
N SER A 48 15.36 11.12 -4.05
CA SER A 48 16.33 10.40 -4.87
C SER A 48 17.30 11.32 -5.63
N ALA A 49 16.90 12.56 -5.92
CA ALA A 49 17.74 13.51 -6.66
C ALA A 49 19.07 13.82 -5.95
N ASN A 50 19.12 13.63 -4.62
CA ASN A 50 20.32 13.83 -3.81
C ASN A 50 21.04 12.53 -3.43
N THR A 51 20.66 11.39 -4.02
CA THR A 51 21.32 10.10 -3.85
C THR A 51 22.28 9.78 -5.00
N SER A 52 23.06 8.72 -4.87
CA SER A 52 23.92 8.22 -5.95
C SER A 52 23.12 7.77 -7.16
N LEU A 53 21.91 7.22 -6.96
CA LEU A 53 20.99 6.86 -8.04
C LEU A 53 20.62 8.09 -8.89
N GLY A 54 20.24 9.20 -8.26
CA GLY A 54 19.88 10.42 -8.99
C GLY A 54 21.05 11.16 -9.61
N LYS A 55 22.25 11.11 -8.99
CA LYS A 55 23.41 11.93 -9.41
C LYS A 55 24.46 11.17 -10.21
N LYS A 56 24.61 9.87 -10.00
CA LYS A 56 25.73 9.09 -10.54
C LYS A 56 25.30 7.92 -11.45
N GLY A 57 24.00 7.77 -11.71
CA GLY A 57 23.47 6.71 -12.56
C GLY A 57 23.53 5.31 -11.92
N GLU A 58 23.58 5.22 -10.59
CA GLU A 58 23.42 3.97 -9.84
C GLU A 58 22.04 3.36 -10.14
N THR A 59 21.96 2.05 -10.30
CA THR A 59 20.68 1.39 -10.57
C THR A 59 19.89 1.18 -9.26
N LEU A 60 18.56 1.02 -9.37
CA LEU A 60 17.73 0.65 -8.22
C LEU A 60 18.21 -0.68 -7.60
N ALA A 61 18.58 -1.64 -8.44
CA ALA A 61 19.11 -2.93 -8.01
C ALA A 61 20.37 -2.79 -7.14
N ASP A 62 21.33 -1.99 -7.57
CA ASP A 62 22.57 -1.74 -6.83
C ASP A 62 22.27 -1.01 -5.52
N THR A 63 21.43 0.04 -5.57
CA THR A 63 21.01 0.79 -4.38
C THR A 63 20.38 -0.14 -3.33
N ILE A 64 19.44 -1.00 -3.74
CA ILE A 64 18.78 -1.93 -2.82
C ILE A 64 19.74 -2.99 -2.28
N SER A 65 20.61 -3.54 -3.14
CA SER A 65 21.62 -4.52 -2.72
C SER A 65 22.55 -3.95 -1.65
N VAL A 66 22.98 -2.70 -1.80
CA VAL A 66 23.82 -2.02 -0.80
C VAL A 66 23.02 -1.74 0.48
N ILE A 67 21.84 -1.16 0.39
CA ILE A 67 21.02 -0.82 1.57
C ILE A 67 20.69 -2.08 2.37
N SER A 68 20.38 -3.20 1.71
CA SER A 68 20.05 -4.46 2.38
C SER A 68 21.20 -5.01 3.25
N THR A 69 22.45 -4.59 3.02
CA THR A 69 23.56 -4.98 3.88
C THR A 69 23.61 -4.22 5.22
N TYR A 70 22.84 -3.13 5.35
CA TYR A 70 22.87 -2.24 6.52
C TYR A 70 21.65 -2.38 7.43
N VAL A 71 20.56 -2.98 6.94
CA VAL A 71 19.25 -2.88 7.59
C VAL A 71 18.54 -4.22 7.71
N ASP A 72 17.57 -4.29 8.63
CA ASP A 72 16.74 -5.48 8.87
C ASP A 72 15.44 -5.46 8.04
N ALA A 73 15.01 -4.30 7.53
CA ALA A 73 13.86 -4.16 6.63
C ALA A 73 13.98 -2.86 5.83
N ILE A 74 13.32 -2.83 4.67
CA ILE A 74 13.28 -1.67 3.79
C ILE A 74 11.82 -1.26 3.58
N VAL A 75 11.49 -0.01 3.92
CA VAL A 75 10.25 0.64 3.48
C VAL A 75 10.60 1.52 2.30
N MET A 76 9.97 1.29 1.15
CA MET A 76 10.25 2.08 -0.04
C MET A 76 9.00 2.62 -0.71
N ARG A 77 9.13 3.84 -1.23
CA ARG A 77 8.18 4.47 -2.12
C ARG A 77 8.89 4.92 -3.40
N HIS A 78 8.33 4.57 -4.56
CA HIS A 78 8.96 4.82 -5.85
C HIS A 78 7.94 5.32 -6.88
N PRO A 79 8.31 6.25 -7.80
CA PRO A 79 7.39 6.73 -8.82
C PRO A 79 7.08 5.69 -9.92
N GLN A 80 7.93 4.70 -10.10
CA GLN A 80 7.74 3.64 -11.12
C GLN A 80 6.97 2.45 -10.56
N GLU A 81 5.99 1.97 -11.32
CA GLU A 81 5.25 0.76 -11.03
C GLU A 81 6.15 -0.47 -11.00
N GLY A 82 5.90 -1.36 -10.04
CA GLY A 82 6.68 -2.60 -9.88
C GLY A 82 8.04 -2.42 -9.21
N ALA A 83 8.49 -1.19 -8.92
CA ALA A 83 9.79 -0.95 -8.29
C ALA A 83 9.96 -1.65 -6.94
N ALA A 84 8.89 -1.70 -6.13
CA ALA A 84 8.94 -2.41 -4.85
C ALA A 84 9.06 -3.92 -5.03
N ARG A 85 8.45 -4.49 -6.06
CA ARG A 85 8.60 -5.91 -6.43
C ARG A 85 10.02 -6.18 -6.91
N LEU A 86 10.53 -5.35 -7.83
CA LEU A 86 11.91 -5.47 -8.31
C LEU A 86 12.90 -5.41 -7.14
N ALA A 87 12.68 -4.51 -6.17
CA ALA A 87 13.54 -4.42 -5.00
C ALA A 87 13.61 -5.72 -4.19
N THR A 88 12.55 -6.53 -4.14
CA THR A 88 12.58 -7.82 -3.44
C THR A 88 13.53 -8.84 -4.09
N GLU A 89 13.82 -8.70 -5.37
CA GLU A 89 14.74 -9.59 -6.09
C GLU A 89 16.21 -9.29 -5.73
N PHE A 90 16.51 -8.06 -5.27
CA PHE A 90 17.85 -7.60 -4.95
C PHE A 90 18.10 -7.37 -3.45
N SER A 91 17.07 -7.48 -2.62
CA SER A 91 17.20 -7.28 -1.17
C SER A 91 17.70 -8.51 -0.39
N GLY A 92 17.92 -9.63 -1.08
CA GLY A 92 18.29 -10.90 -0.44
C GLY A 92 17.18 -11.37 0.51
N ASN A 93 17.51 -11.52 1.79
CA ASN A 93 16.54 -11.93 2.82
C ASN A 93 15.91 -10.75 3.57
N VAL A 94 16.21 -9.50 3.18
CA VAL A 94 15.68 -8.31 3.83
C VAL A 94 14.28 -8.00 3.28
N PRO A 95 13.23 -7.98 4.13
CA PRO A 95 11.88 -7.72 3.67
C PRO A 95 11.72 -6.29 3.14
N VAL A 96 10.98 -6.16 2.03
CA VAL A 96 10.64 -4.88 1.41
C VAL A 96 9.16 -4.59 1.63
N LEU A 97 8.85 -3.44 2.23
CA LEU A 97 7.51 -2.94 2.44
C LEU A 97 7.21 -1.85 1.40
N ASN A 98 6.20 -2.09 0.57
CA ASN A 98 5.76 -1.12 -0.43
C ASN A 98 4.95 0.02 0.22
N ALA A 99 5.50 1.23 0.22
CA ALA A 99 4.84 2.46 0.67
C ALA A 99 4.17 3.26 -0.47
N GLY A 100 4.05 2.62 -1.63
CA GLY A 100 3.47 3.15 -2.87
C GLY A 100 4.45 3.07 -4.04
N ASP A 101 3.99 2.53 -5.18
CA ASP A 101 4.77 2.38 -6.40
C ASP A 101 3.98 2.88 -7.62
N GLY A 102 4.17 4.13 -7.95
CA GLY A 102 3.50 4.78 -9.09
C GLY A 102 1.98 4.73 -8.99
N SER A 103 1.31 4.36 -10.08
CA SER A 103 -0.14 4.17 -10.15
C SER A 103 -0.59 2.73 -9.82
N ASN A 104 0.35 1.82 -9.50
CA ASN A 104 0.04 0.40 -9.28
C ASN A 104 -0.69 0.16 -7.94
N GLN A 105 -0.01 0.28 -6.80
CA GLN A 105 -0.58 -0.06 -5.50
C GLN A 105 -0.25 0.97 -4.41
N HIS A 106 -1.16 1.07 -3.44
CA HIS A 106 -0.95 1.80 -2.19
C HIS A 106 -1.37 0.92 -1.00
N PRO A 107 -0.59 -0.11 -0.64
CA PRO A 107 -1.01 -1.12 0.34
C PRO A 107 -1.38 -0.54 1.70
N THR A 108 -0.68 0.50 2.14
CA THR A 108 -0.96 1.14 3.44
C THR A 108 -2.27 1.91 3.45
N GLN A 109 -2.73 2.45 2.32
CA GLN A 109 -4.06 3.04 2.23
C GLN A 109 -5.13 1.96 2.38
N THR A 110 -4.97 0.83 1.69
CA THR A 110 -5.88 -0.31 1.83
C THR A 110 -5.97 -0.81 3.27
N LEU A 111 -4.83 -0.92 3.97
CA LEU A 111 -4.82 -1.31 5.39
C LEU A 111 -5.50 -0.27 6.29
N LEU A 112 -5.33 1.02 5.98
CA LEU A 112 -6.01 2.11 6.68
C LEU A 112 -7.53 2.04 6.47
N ASP A 113 -7.98 1.80 5.25
CA ASP A 113 -9.39 1.68 4.90
C ASP A 113 -10.02 0.46 5.60
N LEU A 114 -9.37 -0.70 5.54
CA LEU A 114 -9.81 -1.91 6.27
C LEU A 114 -9.88 -1.68 7.78
N PHE A 115 -8.87 -1.01 8.35
CA PHE A 115 -8.87 -0.66 9.77
C PHE A 115 -10.04 0.27 10.12
N THR A 116 -10.30 1.28 9.29
CA THR A 116 -11.42 2.22 9.49
C THR A 116 -12.77 1.50 9.40
N ILE A 117 -12.94 0.61 8.42
CA ILE A 117 -14.16 -0.21 8.29
C ILE A 117 -14.33 -1.08 9.53
N GLN A 118 -13.27 -1.78 9.97
CA GLN A 118 -13.31 -2.62 11.18
C GLN A 118 -13.66 -1.82 12.43
N GLU A 119 -13.12 -0.61 12.60
CA GLU A 119 -13.41 0.25 13.77
C GLU A 119 -14.82 0.83 13.74
N THR A 120 -15.37 1.09 12.55
CA THR A 120 -16.69 1.73 12.40
C THR A 120 -17.84 0.74 12.26
N GLN A 121 -17.61 -0.38 11.56
CA GLN A 121 -18.64 -1.40 11.30
C GLN A 121 -18.50 -2.63 12.21
N GLY A 122 -17.39 -2.77 12.94
CA GLY A 122 -17.11 -3.91 13.79
C GLY A 122 -16.76 -5.21 13.04
N ARG A 123 -16.73 -5.19 11.70
CA ARG A 123 -16.52 -6.35 10.83
C ARG A 123 -15.95 -5.96 9.47
N LEU A 124 -15.44 -6.94 8.73
CA LEU A 124 -14.97 -6.80 7.34
C LEU A 124 -15.72 -7.73 6.37
N ASP A 125 -16.57 -8.58 6.89
CA ASP A 125 -17.44 -9.49 6.15
C ASP A 125 -18.90 -9.02 6.12
N ASN A 126 -19.70 -9.60 5.22
CA ASN A 126 -21.14 -9.30 5.08
C ASN A 126 -21.44 -7.79 4.96
N LEU A 127 -20.61 -7.07 4.22
CA LEU A 127 -20.75 -5.63 3.98
C LEU A 127 -21.38 -5.35 2.63
N HIS A 128 -22.14 -4.27 2.57
CA HIS A 128 -22.58 -3.63 1.35
C HIS A 128 -21.69 -2.40 1.12
N VAL A 129 -20.88 -2.43 0.07
CA VAL A 129 -19.82 -1.43 -0.16
C VAL A 129 -20.10 -0.67 -1.44
N ALA A 130 -20.42 0.61 -1.35
CA ALA A 130 -20.55 1.50 -2.49
C ALA A 130 -19.24 2.23 -2.75
N MET A 131 -18.76 2.18 -3.99
CA MET A 131 -17.60 2.92 -4.47
C MET A 131 -18.03 3.89 -5.54
N VAL A 132 -17.77 5.18 -5.32
CA VAL A 132 -18.33 6.27 -6.14
C VAL A 132 -17.21 7.15 -6.69
N GLY A 133 -17.27 7.46 -7.97
CA GLY A 133 -16.39 8.44 -8.64
C GLY A 133 -15.49 7.84 -9.70
N ASP A 134 -14.19 8.19 -9.69
CA ASP A 134 -13.23 7.63 -10.66
C ASP A 134 -12.82 6.21 -10.25
N LEU A 135 -13.51 5.22 -10.78
CA LEU A 135 -13.21 3.82 -10.51
C LEU A 135 -12.21 3.23 -11.51
N LYS A 136 -11.93 3.93 -12.61
CA LYS A 136 -11.00 3.47 -13.64
C LYS A 136 -9.54 3.68 -13.27
N TYR A 137 -9.22 4.86 -12.74
CA TYR A 137 -7.85 5.24 -12.40
C TYR A 137 -7.59 5.27 -10.89
N GLY A 138 -8.63 5.07 -10.10
CA GLY A 138 -8.59 5.08 -8.64
C GLY A 138 -7.95 3.82 -8.07
N ARG A 139 -6.60 3.72 -8.05
CA ARG A 139 -5.86 2.56 -7.50
C ARG A 139 -6.28 2.15 -6.08
N THR A 140 -6.74 3.09 -5.26
CA THR A 140 -7.20 2.81 -3.90
C THR A 140 -8.47 2.00 -3.88
N VAL A 141 -9.42 2.28 -4.79
CA VAL A 141 -10.66 1.50 -4.91
C VAL A 141 -10.40 0.10 -5.45
N HIS A 142 -9.45 -0.06 -6.39
CA HIS A 142 -9.05 -1.38 -6.87
C HIS A 142 -8.45 -2.23 -5.74
N SER A 143 -7.48 -1.67 -5.01
CA SER A 143 -6.82 -2.36 -3.90
C SER A 143 -7.77 -2.68 -2.76
N LEU A 144 -8.72 -1.78 -2.44
CA LEU A 144 -9.72 -2.01 -1.42
C LEU A 144 -10.72 -3.10 -1.84
N THR A 145 -11.19 -3.09 -3.10
CA THR A 145 -12.04 -4.16 -3.64
C THR A 145 -11.36 -5.51 -3.53
N GLN A 146 -10.09 -5.62 -3.98
CA GLN A 146 -9.32 -6.86 -3.88
C GLN A 146 -9.11 -7.33 -2.44
N ALA A 147 -8.94 -6.41 -1.51
CA ALA A 147 -8.76 -6.73 -0.10
C ALA A 147 -10.06 -7.20 0.55
N LEU A 148 -11.17 -6.50 0.32
CA LEU A 148 -12.48 -6.87 0.85
C LEU A 148 -13.04 -8.15 0.18
N ALA A 149 -12.64 -8.47 -1.05
CA ALA A 149 -12.93 -9.72 -1.72
C ALA A 149 -12.29 -10.97 -1.09
N LYS A 150 -11.52 -10.80 -0.01
CA LYS A 150 -10.98 -11.90 0.82
C LYS A 150 -11.87 -12.25 2.02
N PHE A 151 -12.90 -11.46 2.26
CA PHE A 151 -13.86 -11.67 3.35
C PHE A 151 -15.22 -12.07 2.77
N ASP A 152 -15.89 -12.98 3.42
CA ASP A 152 -17.10 -13.60 2.92
C ASP A 152 -18.32 -12.66 2.96
N GLY A 153 -19.27 -12.86 2.05
CA GLY A 153 -20.58 -12.20 2.07
C GLY A 153 -20.57 -10.72 1.71
N ASN A 154 -19.46 -10.16 1.24
CA ASN A 154 -19.38 -8.79 0.78
C ASN A 154 -20.06 -8.61 -0.57
N ARG A 155 -20.73 -7.47 -0.77
CA ARG A 155 -21.36 -7.05 -2.01
C ARG A 155 -20.88 -5.67 -2.40
N PHE A 156 -20.58 -5.49 -3.72
CA PHE A 156 -20.05 -4.22 -4.24
C PHE A 156 -21.04 -3.51 -5.15
N TYR A 157 -21.11 -2.20 -5.00
CA TYR A 157 -21.86 -1.29 -5.87
C TYR A 157 -20.87 -0.28 -6.44
N PHE A 158 -20.66 -0.32 -7.75
CA PHE A 158 -19.72 0.56 -8.45
C PHE A 158 -20.51 1.64 -9.17
N ILE A 159 -20.36 2.87 -8.73
CA ILE A 159 -21.14 4.01 -9.18
C ILE A 159 -20.20 5.00 -9.87
N ALA A 160 -20.24 5.04 -11.19
CA ALA A 160 -19.38 5.91 -11.99
C ALA A 160 -19.98 6.13 -13.39
N PRO A 161 -19.66 7.26 -14.03
CA PRO A 161 -19.92 7.41 -15.47
C PRO A 161 -19.17 6.33 -16.26
N ASP A 162 -19.70 5.92 -17.41
CA ASP A 162 -19.14 4.84 -18.25
C ASP A 162 -17.64 5.03 -18.56
N ALA A 163 -17.21 6.26 -18.79
CA ALA A 163 -15.81 6.59 -19.07
C ALA A 163 -14.86 6.30 -17.88
N LEU A 164 -15.39 6.24 -16.66
CA LEU A 164 -14.68 6.05 -15.40
C LEU A 164 -15.11 4.76 -14.68
N ALA A 165 -15.76 3.85 -15.37
CA ALA A 165 -16.24 2.58 -14.81
C ALA A 165 -15.10 1.70 -14.29
N MET A 166 -15.44 0.80 -13.38
CA MET A 166 -14.50 -0.17 -12.81
C MET A 166 -13.87 -1.03 -13.92
N PRO A 167 -12.54 -1.21 -13.94
CA PRO A 167 -11.87 -2.03 -14.94
C PRO A 167 -12.32 -3.48 -14.92
N GLN A 168 -12.42 -4.07 -16.12
CA GLN A 168 -12.94 -5.43 -16.32
C GLN A 168 -12.18 -6.47 -15.48
N TYR A 169 -10.86 -6.37 -15.35
CA TYR A 169 -10.08 -7.34 -14.58
C TYR A 169 -10.45 -7.41 -13.08
N ILE A 170 -11.01 -6.33 -12.51
CA ILE A 170 -11.54 -6.34 -11.13
C ILE A 170 -12.89 -7.08 -11.11
N LEU A 171 -13.75 -6.84 -12.10
CA LEU A 171 -15.05 -7.49 -12.22
C LEU A 171 -14.87 -9.00 -12.43
N ASP A 172 -13.98 -9.39 -13.34
CA ASP A 172 -13.64 -10.80 -13.61
C ASP A 172 -13.15 -11.50 -12.33
N MET A 173 -12.30 -10.85 -11.55
CA MET A 173 -11.83 -11.37 -10.25
C MET A 173 -12.97 -11.57 -9.25
N LEU A 174 -13.97 -10.69 -9.22
CA LEU A 174 -15.14 -10.84 -8.36
C LEU A 174 -16.03 -11.99 -8.85
N ASP A 175 -16.23 -12.12 -10.16
CA ASP A 175 -17.00 -13.22 -10.78
C ASP A 175 -16.34 -14.58 -10.51
N GLU A 176 -15.02 -14.69 -10.67
CA GLU A 176 -14.25 -15.90 -10.35
C GLU A 176 -14.40 -16.34 -8.89
N LYS A 177 -14.59 -15.37 -7.98
CA LYS A 177 -14.82 -15.62 -6.55
C LYS A 177 -16.30 -15.78 -6.17
N GLY A 178 -17.23 -15.61 -7.10
CA GLY A 178 -18.67 -15.66 -6.85
C GLY A 178 -19.17 -14.52 -5.95
N ILE A 179 -18.49 -13.34 -5.98
CA ILE A 179 -18.83 -12.19 -5.16
C ILE A 179 -19.81 -11.29 -5.93
N ALA A 180 -20.93 -10.96 -5.30
CA ALA A 180 -21.98 -10.15 -5.92
C ALA A 180 -21.54 -8.69 -6.10
N TRP A 181 -21.77 -8.14 -7.29
CA TRP A 181 -21.52 -6.74 -7.62
C TRP A 181 -22.56 -6.19 -8.60
N SER A 182 -22.63 -4.87 -8.72
CA SER A 182 -23.44 -4.17 -9.74
C SER A 182 -22.79 -2.86 -10.15
N LEU A 183 -23.06 -2.44 -11.40
CA LEU A 183 -22.66 -1.14 -11.97
C LEU A 183 -23.84 -0.21 -11.99
N HIS A 184 -23.60 1.06 -11.68
CA HIS A 184 -24.58 2.13 -11.68
C HIS A 184 -23.97 3.39 -12.28
N SER A 185 -24.77 4.18 -13.00
CA SER A 185 -24.36 5.46 -13.58
C SER A 185 -24.59 6.63 -12.64
N SER A 186 -25.49 6.48 -11.66
CA SER A 186 -25.81 7.50 -10.65
C SER A 186 -26.05 6.88 -9.27
N ILE A 187 -26.05 7.73 -8.24
CA ILE A 187 -26.34 7.31 -6.84
C ILE A 187 -27.85 7.04 -6.65
N GLU A 188 -28.68 7.55 -7.54
CA GLU A 188 -30.13 7.43 -7.45
C GLU A 188 -30.67 6.09 -7.99
N GLU A 189 -29.84 5.33 -8.68
CA GLU A 189 -30.13 3.97 -9.15
C GLU A 189 -29.92 2.93 -8.03
#